data_8a6c69463b11522d382c6b1416a0e3c3
#
_entry.id   8a6c69463b11522d382c6b1416a0e3c3
#
_cell.length_a   1.000
_cell.length_b   1.000
_cell.length_c   1.000
_cell.angle_alpha   90.00
_cell.angle_beta   90.00
_cell.angle_gamma   90.00
#
_symmetry.space_group_name_H-M   'P 1'
#
loop_
_entity.id
_entity.type
_entity.pdbx_description
1 polymer ?
#
loop_
_entity_poly.entity_id
_entity_poly.type
_entity_poly.pdbx_seq_one_letter_code
_entity_poly.pdbx_strand_id
1 'polypeptide(L)'
;METILLNYNAHIDKYMGDGIMSEFGAPIRYEKHPLLAVACAWKMQEKMQRAKYPFELRVGISTGVATTGIIGAKRQSFTAFGDTVNLASRIEGMCEPGSITVDEATFKECDDIFDFKPVSGLASYTQSGNPALVDEITALIKVVDISPKDVLMRIELARLLKEANDPEQAHLHLKFAMELEPGNKDVKVAYAENSVLMEQQRDLTVRGRRSTVHLYEVVAFKNPLDRAQQLPLHLLEDLQEKLDKLVTYPEDFILPVECIDGSVGFSRLTGITAFLIADRMNLVDQEKHDILEAGYLAEIGKTIVPENILNRNGGLTEDDFTHIHMHPREGVRKLRNAGYENEKMLELIECHHENFDGSGYPAGIQGENIPIGARILAVAEAYISLTSNRPYRDPWDSNAALTEINKYVRAGKFDPMIVDTLSEIVGELEKNSLNDSI
;
A
#
# COMPACT_ATOMS: atom_id res chain seq x y z
N MET A 1 -9.53 -6.74 -16.86
CA MET A 1 -9.80 -6.72 -15.42
C MET A 1 -9.46 -8.05 -14.76
N GLU A 2 -9.96 -9.16 -15.26
CA GLU A 2 -9.70 -10.51 -14.71
C GLU A 2 -8.21 -10.79 -14.45
N THR A 3 -7.34 -10.49 -15.41
CA THR A 3 -5.88 -10.69 -15.25
C THR A 3 -5.31 -9.89 -14.06
N ILE A 4 -5.80 -8.66 -13.83
CA ILE A 4 -5.36 -7.86 -12.68
C ILE A 4 -5.86 -8.51 -11.40
N LEU A 5 -7.13 -8.87 -11.30
CA LEU A 5 -7.69 -9.55 -10.13
C LEU A 5 -6.88 -10.80 -9.76
N LEU A 6 -6.55 -11.64 -10.74
CA LEU A 6 -5.76 -12.86 -10.52
C LEU A 6 -4.32 -12.56 -10.06
N ASN A 7 -3.68 -11.53 -10.61
CA ASN A 7 -2.33 -11.11 -10.19
C ASN A 7 -2.30 -10.63 -8.74
N TYR A 8 -3.42 -10.08 -8.24
CA TYR A 8 -3.57 -9.64 -6.85
C TYR A 8 -4.21 -10.70 -5.95
N ASN A 9 -4.18 -11.97 -6.34
CA ASN A 9 -4.71 -13.11 -5.59
C ASN A 9 -6.21 -12.99 -5.25
N ALA A 10 -6.98 -12.26 -6.04
CA ALA A 10 -8.42 -12.21 -5.89
C ALA A 10 -9.07 -13.54 -6.29
N HIS A 11 -10.05 -13.98 -5.55
CA HIS A 11 -10.98 -15.01 -5.97
C HIS A 11 -12.16 -14.35 -6.69
N ILE A 12 -12.42 -14.74 -7.93
CA ILE A 12 -13.57 -14.24 -8.69
C ILE A 12 -14.76 -15.14 -8.38
N ASP A 13 -15.71 -14.62 -7.58
CA ASP A 13 -16.92 -15.36 -7.21
C ASP A 13 -17.89 -15.48 -8.39
N LYS A 14 -18.28 -14.34 -8.94
CA LYS A 14 -19.27 -14.33 -10.04
C LYS A 14 -19.23 -13.05 -10.85
N TYR A 15 -19.77 -13.18 -12.07
CA TYR A 15 -20.07 -12.06 -12.94
C TYR A 15 -21.55 -11.69 -12.80
N MET A 16 -21.85 -10.39 -12.65
CA MET A 16 -23.21 -9.85 -12.47
C MET A 16 -23.48 -8.82 -13.56
N GLY A 17 -23.86 -9.30 -14.75
CA GLY A 17 -23.99 -8.45 -15.92
C GLY A 17 -22.62 -7.92 -16.36
N ASP A 18 -22.42 -6.61 -16.26
CA ASP A 18 -21.15 -5.91 -16.51
C ASP A 18 -20.25 -5.81 -15.25
N GLY A 19 -20.76 -6.24 -14.09
CA GLY A 19 -20.02 -6.22 -12.82
C GLY A 19 -19.30 -7.53 -12.51
N ILE A 20 -18.26 -7.44 -11.68
CA ILE A 20 -17.49 -8.57 -11.14
C ILE A 20 -17.52 -8.49 -9.62
N MET A 21 -17.94 -9.57 -8.98
CA MET A 21 -17.76 -9.77 -7.55
C MET A 21 -16.51 -10.60 -7.31
N SER A 22 -15.61 -10.10 -6.48
CA SER A 22 -14.39 -10.80 -6.12
C SER A 22 -14.09 -10.67 -4.62
N GLU A 23 -13.36 -11.63 -4.10
CA GLU A 23 -13.00 -11.76 -2.70
C GLU A 23 -11.48 -11.77 -2.54
N PHE A 24 -11.01 -11.08 -1.51
CA PHE A 24 -9.61 -11.10 -1.09
C PHE A 24 -9.52 -11.70 0.31
N GLY A 25 -8.54 -12.58 0.54
CA GLY A 25 -8.43 -13.31 1.80
C GLY A 25 -9.36 -14.52 1.91
N ALA A 26 -9.97 -14.96 0.80
CA ALA A 26 -10.75 -16.19 0.68
C ALA A 26 -10.64 -16.75 -0.74
N PRO A 27 -10.59 -18.08 -0.95
CA PRO A 27 -10.53 -19.15 0.04
C PRO A 27 -9.19 -19.24 0.81
N ILE A 28 -8.15 -18.56 0.32
CA ILE A 28 -6.86 -18.46 0.97
C ILE A 28 -6.84 -17.19 1.81
N ARG A 29 -6.56 -17.33 3.10
CA ARG A 29 -6.54 -16.19 4.02
C ARG A 29 -5.23 -15.43 3.93
N TYR A 30 -5.31 -14.10 3.79
CA TYR A 30 -4.20 -13.15 3.85
C TYR A 30 -4.52 -12.07 4.89
N GLU A 31 -3.56 -11.68 5.71
CA GLU A 31 -3.78 -10.60 6.70
C GLU A 31 -3.96 -9.24 6.03
N LYS A 32 -3.19 -8.97 4.97
CA LYS A 32 -3.22 -7.72 4.22
C LYS A 32 -4.22 -7.72 3.04
N HIS A 33 -5.25 -8.58 3.08
CA HIS A 33 -6.25 -8.65 2.02
C HIS A 33 -6.96 -7.31 1.73
N PRO A 34 -7.22 -6.38 2.70
CA PRO A 34 -7.81 -5.09 2.38
C PRO A 34 -6.89 -4.24 1.50
N LEU A 35 -5.59 -4.22 1.81
CA LEU A 35 -4.60 -3.49 1.03
C LEU A 35 -4.48 -4.04 -0.40
N LEU A 36 -4.46 -5.38 -0.55
CA LEU A 36 -4.48 -6.02 -1.87
C LEU A 36 -5.72 -5.65 -2.69
N ALA A 37 -6.88 -5.57 -2.04
CA ALA A 37 -8.12 -5.19 -2.70
C ALA A 37 -8.08 -3.74 -3.20
N VAL A 38 -7.62 -2.81 -2.38
CA VAL A 38 -7.49 -1.38 -2.76
C VAL A 38 -6.43 -1.20 -3.84
N ALA A 39 -5.26 -1.84 -3.72
CA ALA A 39 -4.19 -1.76 -4.73
C ALA A 39 -4.65 -2.36 -6.07
N CYS A 40 -5.36 -3.49 -6.05
CA CYS A 40 -5.97 -4.08 -7.24
C CYS A 40 -6.95 -3.12 -7.92
N ALA A 41 -7.86 -2.52 -7.14
CA ALA A 41 -8.84 -1.55 -7.64
C ALA A 41 -8.14 -0.31 -8.24
N TRP A 42 -7.09 0.19 -7.59
CA TRP A 42 -6.27 1.29 -8.09
C TRP A 42 -5.66 0.97 -9.46
N LYS A 43 -5.04 -0.20 -9.61
CA LYS A 43 -4.47 -0.65 -10.89
C LYS A 43 -5.54 -0.84 -11.97
N MET A 44 -6.74 -1.29 -11.59
CA MET A 44 -7.85 -1.38 -12.52
C MET A 44 -8.25 0.01 -13.04
N GLN A 45 -8.34 1.03 -12.18
CA GLN A 45 -8.65 2.42 -12.58
C GLN A 45 -7.55 3.00 -13.47
N GLU A 46 -6.27 2.83 -13.12
CA GLU A 46 -5.16 3.27 -13.97
C GLU A 46 -5.23 2.65 -15.37
N LYS A 47 -5.52 1.35 -15.47
CA LYS A 47 -5.67 0.68 -16.75
C LYS A 47 -6.84 1.24 -17.56
N MET A 48 -7.97 1.56 -16.89
CA MET A 48 -9.12 2.19 -17.54
C MET A 48 -8.74 3.55 -18.12
N GLN A 49 -8.05 4.39 -17.36
CA GLN A 49 -7.61 5.71 -17.77
C GLN A 49 -6.61 5.66 -18.94
N ARG A 50 -5.61 4.79 -18.85
CA ARG A 50 -4.58 4.59 -19.90
C ARG A 50 -5.19 4.10 -21.23
N ALA A 51 -6.12 3.16 -21.15
CA ALA A 51 -6.76 2.57 -22.34
C ALA A 51 -7.87 3.41 -22.92
N LYS A 52 -8.32 4.49 -22.24
CA LYS A 52 -9.39 5.39 -22.65
C LYS A 52 -10.66 4.66 -23.09
N TYR A 53 -11.09 3.69 -22.28
CA TYR A 53 -12.35 2.98 -22.54
C TYR A 53 -13.55 3.95 -22.52
N PRO A 54 -14.63 3.68 -23.28
CA PRO A 54 -15.79 4.58 -23.35
C PRO A 54 -16.74 4.46 -22.16
N PHE A 55 -16.34 3.79 -21.09
CA PHE A 55 -17.07 3.59 -19.84
C PHE A 55 -16.12 3.77 -18.65
N GLU A 56 -16.67 4.07 -17.50
CA GLU A 56 -15.95 4.28 -16.26
C GLU A 56 -16.24 3.16 -15.27
N LEU A 57 -15.21 2.72 -14.54
CA LEU A 57 -15.33 1.67 -13.55
C LEU A 57 -15.69 2.26 -12.19
N ARG A 58 -16.68 1.67 -11.51
CA ARG A 58 -16.96 1.92 -10.08
C ARG A 58 -16.49 0.73 -9.27
N VAL A 59 -15.85 1.00 -8.13
CA VAL A 59 -15.38 -0.06 -7.24
C VAL A 59 -15.80 0.23 -5.81
N GLY A 60 -16.57 -0.69 -5.23
CA GLY A 60 -16.95 -0.68 -3.81
C GLY A 60 -16.20 -1.78 -3.05
N ILE A 61 -15.52 -1.44 -1.97
CA ILE A 61 -14.77 -2.40 -1.15
C ILE A 61 -15.26 -2.33 0.28
N SER A 62 -15.49 -3.50 0.88
CA SER A 62 -15.84 -3.63 2.31
C SER A 62 -15.02 -4.75 2.94
N THR A 63 -14.46 -4.46 4.11
CA THR A 63 -13.68 -5.42 4.90
C THR A 63 -14.45 -5.84 6.14
N GLY A 64 -14.53 -7.17 6.35
CA GLY A 64 -15.21 -7.70 7.53
C GLY A 64 -15.42 -9.20 7.48
N VAL A 65 -16.17 -9.70 8.45
CA VAL A 65 -16.49 -11.12 8.54
C VAL A 65 -17.53 -11.50 7.50
N ALA A 66 -17.20 -12.50 6.70
CA ALA A 66 -18.12 -13.13 5.75
C ALA A 66 -18.15 -14.64 5.97
N THR A 67 -19.29 -15.27 5.71
CA THR A 67 -19.40 -16.72 5.67
C THR A 67 -19.05 -17.17 4.27
N THR A 68 -18.04 -18.03 4.14
CA THR A 68 -17.62 -18.57 2.85
C THR A 68 -17.90 -20.07 2.78
N GLY A 69 -18.22 -20.57 1.61
CA GLY A 69 -18.48 -22.00 1.42
C GLY A 69 -18.74 -22.38 -0.03
N ILE A 70 -18.71 -23.67 -0.27
CA ILE A 70 -19.04 -24.26 -1.56
C ILE A 70 -20.56 -24.46 -1.66
N ILE A 71 -21.19 -23.86 -2.64
CA ILE A 71 -22.63 -23.97 -2.89
C ILE A 71 -22.89 -24.59 -4.25
N GLY A 72 -23.95 -25.37 -4.31
CA GLY A 72 -24.48 -25.99 -5.53
C GLY A 72 -24.38 -27.51 -5.51
N ALA A 73 -25.47 -28.17 -5.94
CA ALA A 73 -25.54 -29.63 -6.02
C ALA A 73 -24.92 -30.19 -7.31
N LYS A 74 -25.04 -29.47 -8.43
CA LYS A 74 -24.54 -29.89 -9.76
C LYS A 74 -23.36 -29.07 -10.28
N ARG A 75 -23.33 -27.77 -9.96
CA ARG A 75 -22.18 -26.90 -10.17
C ARG A 75 -21.81 -26.31 -8.82
N GLN A 76 -20.68 -26.71 -8.32
CA GLN A 76 -20.13 -26.21 -7.07
C GLN A 76 -19.32 -24.95 -7.34
N SER A 77 -19.66 -23.84 -6.67
CA SER A 77 -18.87 -22.62 -6.66
C SER A 77 -18.58 -22.22 -5.23
N PHE A 78 -17.36 -21.80 -4.95
CA PHE A 78 -17.02 -21.13 -3.71
C PHE A 78 -17.60 -19.73 -3.77
N THR A 79 -18.24 -19.26 -2.72
CA THR A 79 -18.85 -17.93 -2.66
C THR A 79 -18.93 -17.43 -1.22
N ALA A 80 -19.01 -16.11 -1.04
CA ALA A 80 -19.17 -15.46 0.24
C ALA A 80 -20.58 -14.90 0.45
N PHE A 81 -21.01 -14.88 1.71
CA PHE A 81 -22.29 -14.32 2.16
C PHE A 81 -22.11 -13.53 3.43
N GLY A 82 -22.99 -12.59 3.68
CA GLY A 82 -23.07 -11.84 4.91
C GLY A 82 -23.18 -10.34 4.71
N ASP A 83 -23.18 -9.64 5.81
CA ASP A 83 -23.38 -8.20 5.83
C ASP A 83 -22.24 -7.46 5.09
N THR A 84 -21.02 -7.95 5.18
CA THR A 84 -19.85 -7.40 4.47
C THR A 84 -20.05 -7.44 2.94
N VAL A 85 -20.55 -8.56 2.40
CA VAL A 85 -20.83 -8.71 0.97
C VAL A 85 -21.93 -7.75 0.52
N ASN A 86 -23.00 -7.66 1.31
CA ASN A 86 -24.09 -6.73 1.03
C ASN A 86 -23.64 -5.27 1.11
N LEU A 87 -22.73 -4.97 2.05
CA LEU A 87 -22.18 -3.63 2.19
C LEU A 87 -21.31 -3.26 0.99
N ALA A 88 -20.41 -4.14 0.52
CA ALA A 88 -19.60 -3.90 -0.67
C ALA A 88 -20.46 -3.56 -1.90
N SER A 89 -21.55 -4.30 -2.14
CA SER A 89 -22.47 -4.01 -3.22
C SER A 89 -23.18 -2.65 -3.08
N ARG A 90 -23.53 -2.27 -1.84
CA ARG A 90 -24.14 -0.93 -1.58
C ARG A 90 -23.11 0.19 -1.80
N ILE A 91 -21.87 -0.01 -1.36
CA ILE A 91 -20.78 0.95 -1.57
C ILE A 91 -20.54 1.14 -3.07
N GLU A 92 -20.50 0.05 -3.86
CA GLU A 92 -20.36 0.12 -5.31
C GLU A 92 -21.48 0.95 -5.94
N GLY A 93 -22.73 0.71 -5.53
CA GLY A 93 -23.90 1.46 -6.05
C GLY A 93 -23.88 2.95 -5.69
N MET A 94 -23.17 3.35 -4.64
CA MET A 94 -22.99 4.76 -4.22
C MET A 94 -21.71 5.40 -4.75
N CYS A 95 -20.79 4.59 -5.28
CA CYS A 95 -19.52 5.05 -5.79
C CYS A 95 -19.71 5.90 -7.05
N GLU A 96 -19.02 7.04 -7.14
CA GLU A 96 -19.00 7.85 -8.37
C GLU A 96 -18.29 7.07 -9.48
N PRO A 97 -18.72 7.23 -10.76
CA PRO A 97 -18.00 6.67 -11.88
C PRO A 97 -16.53 7.08 -11.90
N GLY A 98 -15.62 6.14 -12.14
CA GLY A 98 -14.17 6.40 -12.12
C GLY A 98 -13.54 6.39 -10.73
N SER A 99 -14.31 6.15 -9.66
CA SER A 99 -13.84 6.19 -8.28
C SER A 99 -13.74 4.81 -7.62
N ILE A 100 -13.04 4.77 -6.50
CA ILE A 100 -12.94 3.62 -5.57
C ILE A 100 -13.41 4.10 -4.22
N THR A 101 -14.44 3.46 -3.68
CA THR A 101 -15.01 3.80 -2.37
C THR A 101 -14.87 2.61 -1.42
N VAL A 102 -14.48 2.87 -0.19
CA VAL A 102 -14.21 1.85 0.83
C VAL A 102 -14.95 2.15 2.13
N ASP A 103 -15.19 1.14 2.96
CA ASP A 103 -15.67 1.31 4.32
C ASP A 103 -14.54 1.69 5.31
N GLU A 104 -14.91 2.03 6.53
CA GLU A 104 -13.98 2.43 7.59
C GLU A 104 -12.99 1.32 7.95
N ALA A 105 -13.38 0.05 7.89
CA ALA A 105 -12.50 -1.07 8.18
C ALA A 105 -11.39 -1.18 7.13
N THR A 106 -11.73 -1.06 5.86
CA THR A 106 -10.76 -1.02 4.75
C THR A 106 -9.86 0.22 4.83
N PHE A 107 -10.44 1.40 5.13
CA PHE A 107 -9.68 2.64 5.30
C PHE A 107 -8.57 2.48 6.34
N LYS A 108 -8.88 1.97 7.55
CA LYS A 108 -7.90 1.82 8.64
C LYS A 108 -6.73 0.89 8.32
N GLU A 109 -6.93 -0.05 7.41
CA GLU A 109 -5.86 -0.98 6.98
C GLU A 109 -5.01 -0.44 5.83
N CYS A 110 -5.42 0.70 5.22
CA CYS A 110 -4.83 1.21 3.99
C CYS A 110 -4.39 2.68 4.06
N ASP A 111 -4.73 3.41 5.13
CA ASP A 111 -4.52 4.87 5.23
C ASP A 111 -3.05 5.27 5.32
N ASP A 112 -2.17 4.34 5.59
CA ASP A 112 -0.72 4.53 5.52
C ASP A 112 -0.17 4.46 4.08
N ILE A 113 -0.88 3.76 3.15
CA ILE A 113 -0.44 3.51 1.77
C ILE A 113 -1.17 4.40 0.75
N PHE A 114 -2.44 4.73 1.02
CA PHE A 114 -3.27 5.54 0.14
C PHE A 114 -3.73 6.82 0.84
N ASP A 115 -3.98 7.86 0.04
CA ASP A 115 -4.71 9.04 0.49
C ASP A 115 -6.19 8.84 0.28
N PHE A 116 -6.96 9.23 1.30
CA PHE A 116 -8.41 9.11 1.29
C PHE A 116 -9.08 10.46 1.56
N LYS A 117 -10.23 10.65 0.97
CA LYS A 117 -11.17 11.70 1.39
C LYS A 117 -12.44 11.07 1.94
N PRO A 118 -13.01 11.58 3.03
CA PRO A 118 -14.31 11.13 3.51
C PRO A 118 -15.36 11.34 2.42
N VAL A 119 -16.15 10.31 2.12
CA VAL A 119 -17.33 10.44 1.28
C VAL A 119 -18.44 10.99 2.17
N SER A 120 -18.76 12.25 1.98
CA SER A 120 -19.74 12.91 2.81
C SER A 120 -21.13 12.29 2.59
N GLY A 121 -21.59 11.56 3.57
CA GLY A 121 -22.99 11.53 3.93
C GLY A 121 -24.01 10.72 3.15
N LEU A 122 -23.67 9.94 2.13
CA LEU A 122 -24.71 9.20 1.36
C LEU A 122 -25.21 7.93 2.04
N ALA A 123 -24.39 7.23 2.83
CA ALA A 123 -24.78 5.93 3.40
C ALA A 123 -25.74 6.03 4.60
N SER A 124 -25.68 7.11 5.37
CA SER A 124 -26.57 7.33 6.52
C SER A 124 -27.95 7.91 6.14
N TYR A 125 -28.04 8.60 5.00
CA TYR A 125 -29.23 9.37 4.61
C TYR A 125 -30.31 8.54 3.92
N THR A 126 -29.97 7.46 3.25
CA THR A 126 -30.95 6.54 2.65
C THR A 126 -31.89 5.91 3.68
N GLN A 127 -31.58 6.04 4.98
CA GLN A 127 -32.40 5.56 6.08
C GLN A 127 -33.29 6.65 6.71
N SER A 128 -33.05 7.95 6.41
CA SER A 128 -33.82 9.04 7.01
C SER A 128 -35.27 9.13 6.51
N GLY A 129 -35.56 8.46 5.39
CA GLY A 129 -36.92 8.47 4.80
C GLY A 129 -37.35 9.83 4.22
N ASN A 130 -36.47 10.85 4.21
CA ASN A 130 -36.77 12.18 3.66
C ASN A 130 -35.86 12.47 2.45
N PRO A 131 -36.29 12.22 1.21
CA PRO A 131 -35.50 12.46 0.00
C PRO A 131 -35.06 13.93 -0.18
N ALA A 132 -35.90 14.89 0.22
CA ALA A 132 -35.60 16.31 0.09
C ALA A 132 -34.41 16.74 0.97
N LEU A 133 -34.30 16.18 2.18
CA LEU A 133 -33.15 16.41 3.07
C LEU A 133 -31.85 15.83 2.50
N VAL A 134 -31.92 14.67 1.85
CA VAL A 134 -30.78 14.03 1.17
C VAL A 134 -30.29 14.89 0.02
N ASP A 135 -31.20 15.41 -0.80
CA ASP A 135 -30.86 16.28 -1.94
C ASP A 135 -30.22 17.59 -1.46
N GLU A 136 -30.74 18.18 -0.38
CA GLU A 136 -30.20 19.42 0.20
C GLU A 136 -28.79 19.23 0.77
N ILE A 137 -28.55 18.14 1.52
CA ILE A 137 -27.24 17.77 2.04
C ILE A 137 -26.27 17.55 0.88
N THR A 138 -26.66 16.79 -0.14
CA THR A 138 -25.83 16.50 -1.31
C THR A 138 -25.43 17.78 -2.05
N ALA A 139 -26.37 18.72 -2.22
CA ALA A 139 -26.09 20.01 -2.84
C ALA A 139 -25.09 20.83 -2.02
N LEU A 140 -25.27 20.85 -0.69
CA LEU A 140 -24.41 21.64 0.20
C LEU A 140 -22.99 21.06 0.32
N ILE A 141 -22.85 19.75 0.27
CA ILE A 141 -21.56 19.07 0.21
C ILE A 141 -20.76 19.56 -1.02
N LYS A 142 -21.38 19.59 -2.21
CA LYS A 142 -20.71 20.10 -3.42
C LYS A 142 -20.28 21.56 -3.27
N VAL A 143 -21.05 22.38 -2.56
CA VAL A 143 -20.68 23.77 -2.27
C VAL A 143 -19.46 23.83 -1.33
N VAL A 144 -19.44 23.02 -0.29
CA VAL A 144 -18.31 22.93 0.66
C VAL A 144 -17.05 22.42 -0.02
N ASP A 145 -17.16 21.47 -0.95
CA ASP A 145 -16.03 20.96 -1.74
C ASP A 145 -15.41 22.02 -2.65
N ILE A 146 -16.26 22.88 -3.27
CA ILE A 146 -15.81 24.02 -4.10
C ILE A 146 -15.20 25.14 -3.24
N SER A 147 -15.75 25.36 -2.05
CA SER A 147 -15.32 26.42 -1.13
C SER A 147 -14.98 25.84 0.26
N PRO A 148 -13.86 25.10 0.39
CA PRO A 148 -13.57 24.34 1.62
C PRO A 148 -13.38 25.20 2.89
N LYS A 149 -13.09 26.49 2.74
CA LYS A 149 -12.87 27.44 3.83
C LYS A 149 -14.11 28.24 4.22
N ASP A 150 -15.25 27.96 3.60
CA ASP A 150 -16.50 28.64 3.93
C ASP A 150 -17.10 28.08 5.23
N VAL A 151 -16.89 28.80 6.31
CA VAL A 151 -17.31 28.41 7.67
C VAL A 151 -18.84 28.38 7.80
N LEU A 152 -19.56 29.29 7.14
CA LEU A 152 -21.02 29.34 7.20
C LEU A 152 -21.65 28.12 6.52
N MET A 153 -21.14 27.73 5.36
CA MET A 153 -21.61 26.53 4.65
C MET A 153 -21.33 25.25 5.45
N ARG A 154 -20.21 25.20 6.17
CA ARG A 154 -19.90 24.07 7.06
C ARG A 154 -20.82 23.97 8.27
N ILE A 155 -21.20 25.09 8.86
CA ILE A 155 -22.18 25.13 9.97
C ILE A 155 -23.54 24.66 9.46
N GLU A 156 -23.97 25.14 8.30
CA GLU A 156 -25.26 24.76 7.72
C GLU A 156 -25.29 23.28 7.33
N LEU A 157 -24.20 22.77 6.73
CA LEU A 157 -24.06 21.35 6.45
C LEU A 157 -24.12 20.51 7.73
N ALA A 158 -23.43 20.93 8.79
CA ALA A 158 -23.48 20.24 10.07
C ALA A 158 -24.90 20.26 10.69
N ARG A 159 -25.69 21.33 10.47
CA ARG A 159 -27.09 21.41 10.89
C ARG A 159 -27.94 20.34 10.18
N LEU A 160 -27.84 20.27 8.87
CA LEU A 160 -28.59 19.27 8.08
C LEU A 160 -28.16 17.85 8.41
N LEU A 161 -26.87 17.64 8.67
CA LEU A 161 -26.32 16.35 9.08
C LEU A 161 -26.90 15.90 10.45
N LYS A 162 -27.07 16.83 11.39
CA LYS A 162 -27.76 16.54 12.67
C LYS A 162 -29.21 16.17 12.44
N GLU A 163 -29.93 16.87 11.56
CA GLU A 163 -31.35 16.56 11.21
C GLU A 163 -31.43 15.16 10.54
N ALA A 164 -30.43 14.76 9.77
CA ALA A 164 -30.33 13.44 9.17
C ALA A 164 -29.88 12.35 10.16
N ASN A 165 -29.70 12.70 11.43
CA ASN A 165 -29.26 11.82 12.53
C ASN A 165 -27.82 11.30 12.35
N ASP A 166 -26.94 12.16 11.77
CA ASP A 166 -25.50 11.89 11.61
C ASP A 166 -24.65 12.96 12.33
N PRO A 167 -24.60 12.95 13.68
CA PRO A 167 -23.83 13.91 14.44
C PRO A 167 -22.31 13.72 14.33
N GLU A 168 -21.82 12.56 13.89
CA GLU A 168 -20.39 12.32 13.73
C GLU A 168 -19.84 13.10 12.54
N GLN A 169 -20.51 13.05 11.38
CA GLN A 169 -20.14 13.88 10.24
C GLN A 169 -20.32 15.38 10.54
N ALA A 170 -21.40 15.74 11.21
CA ALA A 170 -21.57 17.11 11.68
C ALA A 170 -20.37 17.57 12.54
N HIS A 171 -19.85 16.70 13.41
CA HIS A 171 -18.69 16.99 14.25
C HIS A 171 -17.42 17.27 13.44
N LEU A 172 -17.16 16.52 12.40
CA LEU A 172 -15.99 16.72 11.53
C LEU A 172 -16.03 18.10 10.85
N HIS A 173 -17.17 18.49 10.29
CA HIS A 173 -17.34 19.81 9.67
C HIS A 173 -17.21 20.94 10.68
N LEU A 174 -17.76 20.80 11.88
CA LEU A 174 -17.66 21.81 12.93
C LEU A 174 -16.24 21.90 13.52
N LYS A 175 -15.53 20.79 13.65
CA LYS A 175 -14.13 20.78 14.08
C LYS A 175 -13.25 21.55 13.10
N PHE A 176 -13.40 21.29 11.81
CA PHE A 176 -12.67 22.02 10.77
C PHE A 176 -13.05 23.51 10.74
N ALA A 177 -14.32 23.85 10.92
CA ALA A 177 -14.77 25.23 11.02
C ALA A 177 -14.14 25.93 12.24
N MET A 178 -13.99 25.24 13.37
CA MET A 178 -13.31 25.74 14.56
C MET A 178 -11.82 25.98 14.35
N GLU A 179 -11.15 25.13 13.55
CA GLU A 179 -9.74 25.33 13.17
C GLU A 179 -9.57 26.57 12.27
N LEU A 180 -10.51 26.83 11.37
CA LEU A 180 -10.49 28.01 10.49
C LEU A 180 -10.79 29.31 11.27
N GLU A 181 -11.78 29.30 12.14
CA GLU A 181 -12.23 30.48 12.91
C GLU A 181 -12.38 30.16 14.40
N PRO A 182 -11.28 30.06 15.18
CA PRO A 182 -11.34 29.69 16.60
C PRO A 182 -12.11 30.69 17.49
N GLY A 183 -12.29 31.92 17.00
CA GLY A 183 -13.02 33.00 17.70
C GLY A 183 -14.53 33.02 17.43
N ASN A 184 -15.01 32.27 16.43
CA ASN A 184 -16.41 32.31 15.98
C ASN A 184 -17.34 31.69 17.02
N LYS A 185 -18.29 32.49 17.51
CA LYS A 185 -19.25 32.08 18.58
C LYS A 185 -20.22 31.02 18.06
N ASP A 186 -20.70 31.15 16.84
CA ASP A 186 -21.70 30.25 16.26
C ASP A 186 -21.13 28.87 16.04
N VAL A 187 -19.86 28.79 15.60
CA VAL A 187 -19.10 27.51 15.48
C VAL A 187 -18.97 26.83 16.85
N LYS A 188 -18.60 27.59 17.89
CA LYS A 188 -18.44 27.05 19.24
C LYS A 188 -19.75 26.49 19.82
N VAL A 189 -20.83 27.20 19.60
CA VAL A 189 -22.16 26.76 20.05
C VAL A 189 -22.57 25.49 19.30
N ALA A 190 -22.48 25.49 17.97
CA ALA A 190 -22.85 24.35 17.16
C ALA A 190 -21.98 23.10 17.48
N TYR A 191 -20.69 23.29 17.75
CA TYR A 191 -19.79 22.21 18.14
C TYR A 191 -20.14 21.61 19.51
N ALA A 192 -20.41 22.46 20.50
CA ALA A 192 -20.81 22.03 21.85
C ALA A 192 -22.14 21.26 21.83
N GLU A 193 -23.16 21.79 21.12
CA GLU A 193 -24.47 21.12 20.96
C GLU A 193 -24.31 19.75 20.30
N ASN A 194 -23.46 19.64 19.25
CA ASN A 194 -23.24 18.39 18.56
C ASN A 194 -22.50 17.36 19.44
N SER A 195 -21.58 17.82 20.29
CA SER A 195 -20.85 16.94 21.22
C SER A 195 -21.79 16.30 22.23
N VAL A 196 -22.78 17.07 22.75
CA VAL A 196 -23.81 16.54 23.63
C VAL A 196 -24.71 15.53 22.93
N LEU A 197 -25.05 15.78 21.67
CA LEU A 197 -25.88 14.87 20.87
C LEU A 197 -25.13 13.53 20.61
N MET A 198 -23.83 13.60 20.34
CA MET A 198 -22.98 12.39 20.17
C MET A 198 -22.93 11.55 21.46
N GLU A 199 -22.76 12.16 22.62
CA GLU A 199 -22.80 11.46 23.91
C GLU A 199 -24.14 10.75 24.15
N GLN A 200 -25.26 11.43 23.90
CA GLN A 200 -26.59 10.86 24.03
C GLN A 200 -26.80 9.68 23.05
N GLN A 201 -26.29 9.75 21.84
CA GLN A 201 -26.40 8.65 20.88
C GLN A 201 -25.54 7.45 21.25
N ARG A 202 -24.37 7.63 21.85
CA ARG A 202 -23.55 6.49 22.37
C ARG A 202 -24.31 5.67 23.41
N ASP A 203 -25.11 6.31 24.26
CA ASP A 203 -25.94 5.62 25.26
C ASP A 203 -27.14 4.87 24.64
N LEU A 204 -27.64 5.31 23.48
CA LEU A 204 -28.75 4.69 22.76
C LEU A 204 -28.31 3.54 21.81
N THR A 205 -27.10 3.58 21.27
CA THR A 205 -26.59 2.57 20.34
C THR A 205 -26.36 1.19 20.99
N VAL A 206 -26.32 1.10 22.31
CA VAL A 206 -26.23 -0.18 23.04
C VAL A 206 -27.52 -1.02 22.91
N ARG A 207 -28.66 -0.45 22.50
CA ARG A 207 -29.97 -1.14 22.44
C ARG A 207 -30.51 -1.50 21.07
N GLY A 208 -29.87 -1.12 19.96
CA GLY A 208 -30.33 -1.50 18.63
C GLY A 208 -29.26 -1.27 17.56
N ARG A 209 -28.73 -2.36 17.01
CA ARG A 209 -27.74 -2.35 15.92
C ARG A 209 -28.19 -1.53 14.72
N ARG A 210 -27.79 -0.28 14.64
CA ARG A 210 -27.68 0.54 13.43
C ARG A 210 -26.39 1.32 13.55
N SER A 211 -25.28 0.68 13.16
CA SER A 211 -24.00 1.35 13.04
C SER A 211 -24.02 2.24 11.80
N THR A 212 -23.69 3.51 11.98
CA THR A 212 -23.35 4.42 10.88
C THR A 212 -22.14 3.84 10.16
N VAL A 213 -22.18 3.78 8.85
CA VAL A 213 -21.06 3.30 8.03
C VAL A 213 -20.35 4.54 7.47
N HIS A 214 -19.10 4.74 7.87
CA HIS A 214 -18.26 5.79 7.29
C HIS A 214 -17.63 5.25 6.01
N LEU A 215 -17.72 6.06 4.95
CA LEU A 215 -17.16 5.74 3.65
C LEU A 215 -16.05 6.70 3.29
N TYR A 216 -15.07 6.18 2.57
CA TYR A 216 -13.88 6.92 2.15
C TYR A 216 -13.62 6.66 0.67
N GLU A 217 -13.31 7.70 -0.08
CA GLU A 217 -12.86 7.59 -1.47
C GLU A 217 -11.34 7.58 -1.50
N VAL A 218 -10.78 6.64 -2.24
CA VAL A 218 -9.33 6.56 -2.51
C VAL A 218 -8.96 7.65 -3.51
N VAL A 219 -8.09 8.57 -3.11
CA VAL A 219 -7.71 9.75 -3.91
C VAL A 219 -6.39 9.56 -4.62
N ALA A 220 -5.39 9.00 -3.91
CA ALA A 220 -4.06 8.80 -4.45
C ALA A 220 -3.35 7.61 -3.80
N PHE A 221 -2.45 7.01 -4.55
CA PHE A 221 -1.44 6.10 -4.03
C PHE A 221 -0.27 6.97 -3.54
N LYS A 222 0.08 6.86 -2.27
CA LYS A 222 1.20 7.62 -1.70
C LYS A 222 2.50 7.14 -2.30
N ASN A 223 3.32 8.07 -2.77
CA ASN A 223 4.63 7.70 -3.28
C ASN A 223 5.44 7.00 -2.16
N PRO A 224 5.87 5.74 -2.36
CA PRO A 224 6.66 5.04 -1.35
C PRO A 224 7.95 5.76 -0.98
N LEU A 225 8.50 6.58 -1.89
CA LEU A 225 9.72 7.35 -1.66
C LEU A 225 9.52 8.50 -0.66
N ASP A 226 8.30 9.04 -0.53
CA ASP A 226 7.97 10.08 0.46
C ASP A 226 8.11 9.60 1.91
N ARG A 227 8.16 8.28 2.11
CA ARG A 227 8.36 7.62 3.41
C ARG A 227 9.83 7.29 3.70
N ALA A 228 10.69 7.41 2.72
CA ALA A 228 12.11 7.16 2.86
C ALA A 228 12.76 8.32 3.61
N GLN A 229 12.72 8.29 4.94
CA GLN A 229 13.32 9.32 5.81
C GLN A 229 14.84 9.42 5.69
N GLN A 230 15.49 8.49 4.99
CA GLN A 230 16.93 8.30 4.97
C GLN A 230 17.62 8.82 3.69
N LEU A 231 16.85 9.18 2.67
CA LEU A 231 17.38 9.82 1.46
C LEU A 231 16.68 11.16 1.28
N PRO A 232 17.40 12.26 0.98
CA PRO A 232 16.79 13.56 0.74
C PRO A 232 15.75 13.49 -0.37
N LEU A 233 14.51 13.91 -0.11
CA LEU A 233 13.38 13.81 -1.02
C LEU A 233 13.70 14.39 -2.41
N HIS A 234 14.30 15.57 -2.48
CA HIS A 234 14.65 16.22 -3.76
C HIS A 234 15.64 15.42 -4.60
N LEU A 235 16.60 14.71 -3.96
CA LEU A 235 17.53 13.83 -4.66
C LEU A 235 16.84 12.58 -5.21
N LEU A 236 15.87 12.06 -4.45
CA LEU A 236 15.09 10.90 -4.86
C LEU A 236 14.17 11.20 -6.04
N GLU A 237 13.52 12.37 -6.06
CA GLU A 237 12.64 12.79 -7.15
C GLU A 237 13.42 12.97 -8.46
N ASP A 238 14.54 13.71 -8.44
CA ASP A 238 15.40 13.91 -9.60
C ASP A 238 16.00 12.60 -10.11
N LEU A 239 16.41 11.73 -9.19
CA LEU A 239 16.98 10.42 -9.51
C LEU A 239 15.92 9.47 -10.03
N GLN A 240 14.74 9.45 -9.44
CA GLN A 240 13.62 8.64 -9.88
C GLN A 240 13.24 8.95 -11.34
N GLU A 241 13.09 10.23 -11.71
CA GLU A 241 12.77 10.61 -13.09
C GLU A 241 13.85 10.14 -14.09
N LYS A 242 15.11 10.15 -13.68
CA LYS A 242 16.22 9.65 -14.50
C LYS A 242 16.19 8.13 -14.60
N LEU A 243 15.93 7.43 -13.50
CA LEU A 243 15.93 5.96 -13.46
C LEU A 243 14.69 5.39 -14.15
N ASP A 244 13.52 6.02 -14.03
CA ASP A 244 12.30 5.63 -14.73
C ASP A 244 12.44 5.73 -16.28
N LYS A 245 13.39 6.55 -16.76
CA LYS A 245 13.77 6.60 -18.19
C LYS A 245 14.70 5.46 -18.59
N LEU A 246 15.45 4.89 -17.64
CA LEU A 246 16.34 3.74 -17.89
C LEU A 246 15.57 2.42 -17.81
N VAL A 247 14.82 2.21 -16.75
CA VAL A 247 14.05 0.99 -16.48
C VAL A 247 12.64 1.37 -16.05
N THR A 248 11.65 0.88 -16.77
CA THR A 248 10.25 1.04 -16.32
C THR A 248 10.03 0.19 -15.06
N TYR A 249 9.66 0.83 -13.95
CA TYR A 249 9.35 0.12 -12.72
C TYR A 249 8.17 -0.85 -12.93
N PRO A 250 8.38 -2.17 -12.74
CA PRO A 250 7.38 -3.19 -13.08
C PRO A 250 6.34 -3.36 -11.96
N GLU A 251 5.63 -2.29 -11.64
CA GLU A 251 4.70 -2.18 -10.52
C GLU A 251 3.64 -3.29 -10.50
N ASP A 252 3.14 -3.72 -11.67
CA ASP A 252 2.14 -4.79 -11.78
C ASP A 252 2.63 -6.16 -11.24
N PHE A 253 3.96 -6.37 -11.19
CA PHE A 253 4.57 -7.56 -10.63
C PHE A 253 4.92 -7.41 -9.16
N ILE A 254 5.34 -6.22 -8.75
CA ILE A 254 5.96 -5.96 -7.45
C ILE A 254 4.90 -5.61 -6.40
N LEU A 255 3.98 -4.72 -6.72
CA LEU A 255 3.01 -4.22 -5.76
C LEU A 255 2.19 -5.33 -5.07
N PRO A 256 1.75 -6.41 -5.76
CA PRO A 256 1.07 -7.52 -5.07
C PRO A 256 1.92 -8.19 -3.99
N VAL A 257 3.23 -8.35 -4.24
CA VAL A 257 4.16 -8.97 -3.27
C VAL A 257 4.36 -8.06 -2.07
N GLU A 258 4.65 -6.80 -2.32
CA GLU A 258 4.88 -5.79 -1.29
C GLU A 258 3.63 -5.53 -0.44
N CYS A 259 2.42 -5.65 -1.02
CA CYS A 259 1.18 -5.58 -0.25
C CYS A 259 1.02 -6.78 0.70
N ILE A 260 1.45 -7.98 0.30
CA ILE A 260 1.36 -9.19 1.12
C ILE A 260 2.29 -9.10 2.33
N ASP A 261 3.53 -8.67 2.15
CA ASP A 261 4.53 -8.59 3.23
C ASP A 261 4.57 -7.23 3.95
N GLY A 262 3.71 -6.29 3.53
CA GLY A 262 3.61 -4.95 4.12
C GLY A 262 4.83 -4.05 3.85
N SER A 263 5.57 -4.33 2.77
CA SER A 263 6.81 -3.63 2.41
C SER A 263 6.69 -2.70 1.19
N VAL A 264 5.53 -2.08 0.99
CA VAL A 264 5.26 -1.24 -0.20
C VAL A 264 6.35 -0.18 -0.40
N GLY A 265 6.98 -0.20 -1.57
CA GLY A 265 8.08 0.66 -1.97
C GLY A 265 9.49 0.13 -1.67
N PHE A 266 9.60 -1.00 -0.99
CA PHE A 266 10.87 -1.61 -0.61
C PHE A 266 11.74 -1.95 -1.82
N SER A 267 11.18 -2.62 -2.82
CA SER A 267 11.89 -3.03 -4.03
C SER A 267 12.42 -1.82 -4.80
N ARG A 268 11.63 -0.74 -4.86
CA ARG A 268 12.05 0.49 -5.52
C ARG A 268 13.26 1.12 -4.83
N LEU A 269 13.22 1.24 -3.50
CA LEU A 269 14.32 1.76 -2.71
C LEU A 269 15.57 0.88 -2.81
N THR A 270 15.40 -0.44 -2.79
CA THR A 270 16.51 -1.39 -2.95
C THR A 270 17.18 -1.23 -4.31
N GLY A 271 16.40 -1.16 -5.39
CA GLY A 271 16.95 -0.95 -6.74
C GLY A 271 17.69 0.39 -6.88
N ILE A 272 17.12 1.49 -6.37
CA ILE A 272 17.75 2.81 -6.38
C ILE A 272 19.08 2.78 -5.59
N THR A 273 19.07 2.21 -4.39
CA THR A 273 20.27 2.13 -3.54
C THR A 273 21.35 1.29 -4.21
N ALA A 274 20.97 0.15 -4.78
CA ALA A 274 21.90 -0.70 -5.52
C ALA A 274 22.49 0.01 -6.75
N PHE A 275 21.68 0.76 -7.49
CA PHE A 275 22.15 1.58 -8.61
C PHE A 275 23.16 2.64 -8.15
N LEU A 276 22.90 3.35 -7.04
CA LEU A 276 23.84 4.35 -6.51
C LEU A 276 25.17 3.74 -6.11
N ILE A 277 25.16 2.55 -5.50
CA ILE A 277 26.39 1.81 -5.17
C ILE A 277 27.15 1.45 -6.47
N ALA A 278 26.45 0.89 -7.45
CA ALA A 278 27.03 0.48 -8.73
C ALA A 278 27.62 1.68 -9.50
N ASP A 279 26.94 2.83 -9.48
CA ASP A 279 27.40 4.06 -10.11
C ASP A 279 28.65 4.62 -9.41
N ARG A 280 28.69 4.64 -8.09
CA ARG A 280 29.86 5.04 -7.30
C ARG A 280 31.04 4.12 -7.54
N MET A 281 30.81 2.83 -7.75
CA MET A 281 31.85 1.86 -8.09
C MET A 281 32.28 1.93 -9.55
N ASN A 282 31.73 2.85 -10.35
CA ASN A 282 32.01 3.04 -11.78
C ASN A 282 31.78 1.78 -12.63
N LEU A 283 30.73 1.00 -12.33
CA LEU A 283 30.33 -0.11 -13.18
C LEU A 283 29.83 0.41 -14.53
N VAL A 284 29.91 -0.44 -15.57
CA VAL A 284 29.42 -0.04 -16.90
C VAL A 284 27.90 0.12 -16.94
N ASP A 285 27.40 0.96 -17.84
CA ASP A 285 25.98 1.35 -17.86
C ASP A 285 25.03 0.14 -17.96
N GLN A 286 25.39 -0.89 -18.71
CA GLN A 286 24.57 -2.10 -18.80
C GLN A 286 24.50 -2.85 -17.47
N GLU A 287 25.60 -2.95 -16.72
CA GLU A 287 25.60 -3.58 -15.41
C GLU A 287 24.76 -2.78 -14.40
N LYS A 288 24.84 -1.44 -14.42
CA LYS A 288 24.01 -0.57 -13.60
C LYS A 288 22.53 -0.75 -13.92
N HIS A 289 22.20 -0.89 -15.20
CA HIS A 289 20.84 -1.17 -15.65
C HIS A 289 20.34 -2.53 -15.13
N ASP A 290 21.14 -3.58 -15.32
CA ASP A 290 20.81 -4.93 -14.87
C ASP A 290 20.63 -4.98 -13.33
N ILE A 291 21.46 -4.27 -12.57
CA ILE A 291 21.39 -4.17 -11.11
C ILE A 291 20.11 -3.42 -10.66
N LEU A 292 19.78 -2.32 -11.33
CA LEU A 292 18.55 -1.57 -11.03
C LEU A 292 17.31 -2.44 -11.23
N GLU A 293 17.22 -3.09 -12.39
CA GLU A 293 16.09 -3.95 -12.74
C GLU A 293 16.00 -5.17 -11.80
N ALA A 294 17.17 -5.80 -11.52
CA ALA A 294 17.22 -6.89 -10.56
C ALA A 294 16.78 -6.47 -9.16
N GLY A 295 17.17 -5.28 -8.68
CA GLY A 295 16.74 -4.75 -7.38
C GLY A 295 15.24 -4.50 -7.31
N TYR A 296 14.61 -4.12 -8.41
CA TYR A 296 13.15 -4.01 -8.48
C TYR A 296 12.44 -5.37 -8.40
N LEU A 297 13.05 -6.43 -8.94
CA LEU A 297 12.41 -7.73 -9.15
C LEU A 297 12.87 -8.83 -8.19
N ALA A 298 13.87 -8.59 -7.35
CA ALA A 298 14.49 -9.61 -6.50
C ALA A 298 13.48 -10.38 -5.65
N GLU A 299 12.51 -9.66 -5.10
CA GLU A 299 11.55 -10.18 -4.14
C GLU A 299 10.31 -10.86 -4.77
N ILE A 300 10.18 -10.87 -6.09
CA ILE A 300 8.96 -11.34 -6.77
C ILE A 300 8.62 -12.80 -6.48
N GLY A 301 9.61 -13.59 -6.12
CA GLY A 301 9.44 -14.99 -5.74
C GLY A 301 8.79 -15.18 -4.38
N LYS A 302 8.70 -14.17 -3.53
CA LYS A 302 8.00 -14.26 -2.23
C LYS A 302 6.50 -14.57 -2.38
N THR A 303 5.94 -14.40 -3.57
CA THR A 303 4.54 -14.80 -3.85
C THR A 303 4.24 -16.28 -3.58
N ILE A 304 5.25 -17.14 -3.53
CA ILE A 304 5.06 -18.57 -3.21
C ILE A 304 5.20 -18.87 -1.71
N VAL A 305 5.76 -17.94 -0.95
CA VAL A 305 5.97 -18.14 0.49
C VAL A 305 4.63 -17.90 1.19
N PRO A 306 4.18 -18.85 2.04
CA PRO A 306 2.95 -18.66 2.80
C PRO A 306 3.01 -17.41 3.67
N GLU A 307 1.94 -16.61 3.66
CA GLU A 307 1.89 -15.32 4.36
C GLU A 307 2.13 -15.46 5.87
N ASN A 308 1.62 -16.51 6.48
CA ASN A 308 1.86 -16.81 7.89
C ASN A 308 3.33 -17.07 8.24
N ILE A 309 4.18 -17.26 7.22
CA ILE A 309 5.64 -17.32 7.36
C ILE A 309 6.22 -15.91 7.17
N LEU A 310 5.80 -15.19 6.10
CA LEU A 310 6.30 -13.84 5.80
C LEU A 310 6.00 -12.83 6.92
N ASN A 311 4.80 -12.90 7.51
CA ASN A 311 4.31 -11.95 8.52
C ASN A 311 4.39 -12.50 9.96
N ARG A 312 5.18 -13.57 10.20
CA ARG A 312 5.28 -14.16 11.52
C ARG A 312 5.95 -13.23 12.53
N ASN A 313 5.21 -12.91 13.59
CA ASN A 313 5.76 -12.25 14.77
C ASN A 313 6.51 -13.29 15.62
N GLY A 314 7.84 -13.36 15.50
CA GLY A 314 8.69 -14.26 16.27
C GLY A 314 9.74 -14.98 15.42
N GLY A 315 10.45 -15.93 16.04
CA GLY A 315 11.49 -16.70 15.37
C GLY A 315 10.91 -17.64 14.29
N LEU A 316 11.58 -17.67 13.15
CA LEU A 316 11.29 -18.61 12.07
C LEU A 316 11.88 -19.99 12.41
N THR A 317 11.19 -21.06 12.02
CA THR A 317 11.67 -22.44 12.12
C THR A 317 12.56 -22.79 10.93
N GLU A 318 13.31 -23.88 10.98
CA GLU A 318 14.11 -24.37 9.85
C GLU A 318 13.24 -24.66 8.60
N ASP A 319 12.02 -25.13 8.82
CA ASP A 319 11.05 -25.39 7.75
C ASP A 319 10.57 -24.07 7.11
N ASP A 320 10.33 -23.05 7.91
CA ASP A 320 9.98 -21.71 7.42
C ASP A 320 11.13 -21.13 6.55
N PHE A 321 12.38 -21.25 7.00
CA PHE A 321 13.55 -20.84 6.23
C PHE A 321 13.64 -21.59 4.89
N THR A 322 13.32 -22.88 4.86
CA THR A 322 13.31 -23.65 3.61
C THR A 322 12.35 -23.04 2.58
N HIS A 323 11.16 -22.62 3.01
CA HIS A 323 10.20 -21.94 2.12
C HIS A 323 10.72 -20.59 1.65
N ILE A 324 11.28 -19.79 2.57
CA ILE A 324 11.83 -18.47 2.23
C ILE A 324 13.01 -18.61 1.24
N HIS A 325 13.92 -19.57 1.47
CA HIS A 325 15.10 -19.76 0.63
C HIS A 325 14.79 -20.17 -0.82
N MET A 326 13.56 -20.57 -1.10
CA MET A 326 13.14 -20.89 -2.47
C MET A 326 12.84 -19.64 -3.31
N HIS A 327 12.54 -18.47 -2.69
CA HIS A 327 12.03 -17.32 -3.44
C HIS A 327 12.99 -16.80 -4.55
N PRO A 328 14.35 -16.82 -4.43
CA PRO A 328 15.18 -16.33 -5.52
C PRO A 328 15.01 -17.16 -6.81
N ARG A 329 15.01 -18.49 -6.68
CA ARG A 329 14.79 -19.41 -7.80
C ARG A 329 13.38 -19.32 -8.38
N GLU A 330 12.38 -19.24 -7.51
CA GLU A 330 11.00 -19.12 -7.94
C GLU A 330 10.72 -17.75 -8.59
N GLY A 331 11.39 -16.69 -8.13
CA GLY A 331 11.38 -15.38 -8.77
C GLY A 331 11.90 -15.47 -10.21
N VAL A 332 13.07 -16.06 -10.41
CA VAL A 332 13.64 -16.28 -11.74
C VAL A 332 12.72 -17.12 -12.62
N ARG A 333 12.13 -18.21 -12.08
CA ARG A 333 11.17 -19.03 -12.81
C ARG A 333 9.94 -18.23 -13.25
N LYS A 334 9.40 -17.40 -12.35
CA LYS A 334 8.24 -16.55 -12.64
C LYS A 334 8.55 -15.51 -13.71
N LEU A 335 9.72 -14.87 -13.63
CA LEU A 335 10.17 -13.88 -14.60
C LEU A 335 10.38 -14.48 -15.99
N ARG A 336 11.03 -15.64 -16.09
CA ARG A 336 11.16 -16.37 -17.38
C ARG A 336 9.80 -16.68 -17.99
N ASN A 337 8.85 -17.13 -17.19
CA ASN A 337 7.47 -17.39 -17.65
C ASN A 337 6.75 -16.10 -18.11
N ALA A 338 7.15 -14.95 -17.60
CA ALA A 338 6.64 -13.63 -18.00
C ALA A 338 7.39 -13.05 -19.21
N GLY A 339 8.39 -13.75 -19.76
CA GLY A 339 9.13 -13.34 -20.96
C GLY A 339 10.40 -12.53 -20.70
N TYR A 340 10.92 -12.53 -19.47
CA TYR A 340 12.22 -11.93 -19.17
C TYR A 340 13.35 -12.86 -19.65
N GLU A 341 14.23 -12.35 -20.53
CA GLU A 341 15.29 -13.12 -21.20
C GLU A 341 16.71 -12.66 -20.82
N ASN A 342 16.84 -11.59 -20.02
CA ASN A 342 18.14 -11.08 -19.59
C ASN A 342 18.77 -12.00 -18.53
N GLU A 343 19.55 -12.98 -18.97
CA GLU A 343 20.17 -14.00 -18.10
C GLU A 343 21.08 -13.39 -17.03
N LYS A 344 21.77 -12.26 -17.33
CA LYS A 344 22.61 -11.58 -16.32
C LYS A 344 21.77 -11.01 -15.19
N MET A 345 20.71 -10.30 -15.53
CA MET A 345 19.77 -9.77 -14.53
C MET A 345 19.12 -10.89 -13.72
N LEU A 346 18.70 -11.99 -14.36
CA LEU A 346 18.13 -13.16 -13.70
C LEU A 346 19.13 -13.84 -12.75
N GLU A 347 20.41 -13.91 -13.10
CA GLU A 347 21.48 -14.43 -12.24
C GLU A 347 21.65 -13.56 -10.99
N LEU A 348 21.57 -12.22 -11.12
CA LEU A 348 21.61 -11.32 -9.97
C LEU A 348 20.47 -11.60 -8.98
N ILE A 349 19.26 -11.81 -9.52
CA ILE A 349 18.08 -12.16 -8.70
C ILE A 349 18.28 -13.54 -8.04
N GLU A 350 18.80 -14.53 -8.74
CA GLU A 350 19.02 -15.85 -8.13
C GLU A 350 20.05 -15.80 -6.99
N CYS A 351 21.07 -14.93 -7.09
CA CYS A 351 22.22 -14.89 -6.19
C CYS A 351 22.17 -13.79 -5.12
N HIS A 352 21.12 -12.98 -5.00
CA HIS A 352 21.10 -11.81 -4.10
C HIS A 352 21.14 -12.16 -2.60
N HIS A 353 20.90 -13.41 -2.23
CA HIS A 353 21.05 -13.92 -0.87
C HIS A 353 22.27 -14.80 -0.65
N GLU A 354 23.20 -14.83 -1.61
CA GLU A 354 24.49 -15.45 -1.36
C GLU A 354 25.33 -14.60 -0.41
N ASN A 355 25.94 -15.24 0.59
CA ASN A 355 26.83 -14.56 1.52
C ASN A 355 28.29 -14.65 1.02
N PHE A 356 29.08 -13.62 1.25
CA PHE A 356 30.46 -13.54 0.78
C PHE A 356 31.34 -14.69 1.31
N ASP A 357 31.01 -15.25 2.50
CA ASP A 357 31.66 -16.42 3.10
C ASP A 357 31.17 -17.78 2.57
N GLY A 358 30.15 -17.79 1.70
CA GLY A 358 29.54 -19.01 1.15
C GLY A 358 28.45 -19.62 2.06
N SER A 359 28.06 -18.97 3.16
CA SER A 359 26.99 -19.43 4.04
C SER A 359 25.59 -19.05 3.56
N GLY A 360 25.47 -18.42 2.40
CA GLY A 360 24.23 -17.96 1.81
C GLY A 360 23.47 -19.04 1.03
N TYR A 361 22.47 -18.61 0.27
CA TYR A 361 21.64 -19.46 -0.56
C TYR A 361 21.31 -18.78 -1.90
N PRO A 362 20.89 -19.51 -2.93
CA PRO A 362 20.49 -20.92 -2.98
C PRO A 362 21.62 -21.90 -3.32
N ALA A 363 22.82 -21.44 -3.73
CA ALA A 363 23.89 -22.29 -4.23
C ALA A 363 25.11 -22.37 -3.29
N GLY A 364 25.23 -21.44 -2.32
CA GLY A 364 26.37 -21.36 -1.40
C GLY A 364 27.69 -20.99 -2.09
N ILE A 365 27.63 -20.14 -3.11
CA ILE A 365 28.83 -19.62 -3.80
C ILE A 365 29.52 -18.59 -2.91
N GLN A 366 30.86 -18.45 -3.08
CA GLN A 366 31.68 -17.68 -2.15
C GLN A 366 32.51 -16.61 -2.85
N GLY A 367 32.71 -15.49 -2.17
CA GLY A 367 33.64 -14.44 -2.56
C GLY A 367 33.31 -13.81 -3.90
N GLU A 368 34.34 -13.64 -4.72
CA GLU A 368 34.21 -13.02 -6.05
C GLU A 368 33.49 -13.90 -7.09
N ASN A 369 33.23 -15.18 -6.78
CA ASN A 369 32.39 -16.01 -7.62
C ASN A 369 30.92 -15.59 -7.58
N ILE A 370 30.48 -14.85 -6.54
CA ILE A 370 29.18 -14.21 -6.51
C ILE A 370 29.22 -13.01 -7.46
N PRO A 371 28.28 -12.88 -8.43
CA PRO A 371 28.22 -11.72 -9.31
C PRO A 371 28.26 -10.41 -8.53
N ILE A 372 29.03 -9.43 -8.99
CA ILE A 372 29.19 -8.15 -8.28
C ILE A 372 27.85 -7.48 -7.99
N GLY A 373 26.90 -7.52 -8.95
CA GLY A 373 25.56 -6.96 -8.79
C GLY A 373 24.76 -7.67 -7.70
N ALA A 374 24.90 -8.99 -7.55
CA ALA A 374 24.23 -9.73 -6.49
C ALA A 374 24.78 -9.36 -5.10
N ARG A 375 26.11 -9.17 -4.96
CA ARG A 375 26.73 -8.66 -3.72
C ARG A 375 26.24 -7.25 -3.39
N ILE A 376 26.06 -6.38 -4.40
CA ILE A 376 25.52 -5.04 -4.25
C ILE A 376 24.06 -5.11 -3.78
N LEU A 377 23.23 -5.95 -4.40
CA LEU A 377 21.84 -6.15 -4.01
C LEU A 377 21.69 -6.59 -2.56
N ALA A 378 22.51 -7.58 -2.12
CA ALA A 378 22.49 -8.07 -0.74
C ALA A 378 22.73 -6.94 0.29
N VAL A 379 23.70 -6.05 0.03
CA VAL A 379 24.00 -4.91 0.90
C VAL A 379 22.91 -3.84 0.84
N ALA A 380 22.41 -3.51 -0.36
CA ALA A 380 21.35 -2.53 -0.54
C ALA A 380 20.05 -2.98 0.14
N GLU A 381 19.66 -4.24 -0.04
CA GLU A 381 18.48 -4.82 0.59
C GLU A 381 18.59 -4.81 2.12
N ALA A 382 19.73 -5.21 2.67
CA ALA A 382 19.94 -5.17 4.11
C ALA A 382 19.81 -3.75 4.67
N TYR A 383 20.38 -2.76 4.00
CA TYR A 383 20.30 -1.36 4.40
C TYR A 383 18.87 -0.86 4.36
N ILE A 384 18.16 -1.06 3.26
CA ILE A 384 16.75 -0.64 3.11
C ILE A 384 15.86 -1.41 4.09
N SER A 385 16.12 -2.70 4.32
CA SER A 385 15.38 -3.47 5.33
C SER A 385 15.51 -2.86 6.72
N LEU A 386 16.69 -2.41 7.14
CA LEU A 386 16.93 -1.81 8.45
C LEU A 386 16.31 -0.41 8.56
N THR A 387 16.36 0.37 7.52
CA THR A 387 15.98 1.79 7.50
C THR A 387 14.53 2.03 7.06
N SER A 388 13.81 1.04 6.56
CA SER A 388 12.39 1.13 6.22
C SER A 388 11.48 0.80 7.40
N ASN A 389 10.28 1.40 7.37
CA ASN A 389 9.22 1.07 8.31
C ASN A 389 8.73 -0.37 8.07
N ARG A 390 8.58 -1.13 9.14
CA ARG A 390 8.06 -2.50 9.11
C ARG A 390 6.89 -2.62 10.08
N PRO A 391 5.89 -3.48 9.85
CA PRO A 391 4.73 -3.62 10.73
C PRO A 391 5.05 -3.88 12.21
N TYR A 392 6.25 -4.40 12.48
CA TYR A 392 6.70 -4.83 13.82
C TYR A 392 7.94 -4.09 14.32
N ARG A 393 8.44 -3.06 13.60
CA ARG A 393 9.66 -2.35 13.99
C ARG A 393 9.74 -0.97 13.34
N ASP A 394 10.05 0.03 14.15
CA ASP A 394 10.41 1.36 13.66
C ASP A 394 11.69 1.34 12.82
N PRO A 395 11.83 2.23 11.84
CA PRO A 395 13.04 2.35 11.02
C PRO A 395 14.24 2.79 11.87
N TRP A 396 15.38 2.21 11.59
CA TRP A 396 16.64 2.64 12.20
C TRP A 396 17.17 3.88 11.49
N ASP A 397 17.90 4.72 12.22
CA ASP A 397 18.70 5.77 11.59
C ASP A 397 19.85 5.15 10.77
N SER A 398 20.35 5.94 9.80
CA SER A 398 21.35 5.46 8.85
C SER A 398 22.64 4.98 9.52
N ASN A 399 23.08 5.65 10.59
CA ASN A 399 24.32 5.30 11.30
C ASN A 399 24.16 3.99 12.10
N ALA A 400 23.00 3.80 12.73
CA ALA A 400 22.67 2.56 13.41
C ALA A 400 22.61 1.38 12.40
N ALA A 401 21.99 1.60 11.25
CA ALA A 401 21.93 0.60 10.19
C ALA A 401 23.30 0.22 9.64
N LEU A 402 24.15 1.21 9.33
CA LEU A 402 25.54 0.97 8.90
C LEU A 402 26.36 0.26 9.96
N THR A 403 26.16 0.59 11.25
CA THR A 403 26.82 -0.11 12.35
C THR A 403 26.46 -1.60 12.39
N GLU A 404 25.19 -1.94 12.15
CA GLU A 404 24.74 -3.33 12.08
C GLU A 404 25.30 -4.06 10.86
N ILE A 405 25.24 -3.43 9.68
CA ILE A 405 25.79 -3.98 8.43
C ILE A 405 27.30 -4.28 8.58
N ASN A 406 28.05 -3.43 9.27
CA ASN A 406 29.45 -3.67 9.57
C ASN A 406 29.70 -4.90 10.47
N LYS A 407 28.72 -5.33 11.28
CA LYS A 407 28.84 -6.62 11.99
C LYS A 407 28.76 -7.79 11.01
N TYR A 408 27.91 -7.70 9.99
CA TYR A 408 27.84 -8.72 8.94
C TYR A 408 29.11 -8.78 8.09
N VAL A 409 29.77 -7.63 7.83
CA VAL A 409 31.11 -7.61 7.22
C VAL A 409 32.13 -8.40 8.07
N ARG A 410 32.17 -8.12 9.40
CA ARG A 410 33.06 -8.83 10.32
C ARG A 410 32.76 -10.33 10.42
N ALA A 411 31.51 -10.71 10.22
CA ALA A 411 31.09 -12.10 10.15
C ALA A 411 31.34 -12.76 8.78
N GLY A 412 31.92 -12.04 7.81
CA GLY A 412 32.20 -12.53 6.47
C GLY A 412 31.03 -12.60 5.52
N LYS A 413 29.86 -12.08 5.89
CA LYS A 413 28.63 -12.20 5.09
C LYS A 413 28.56 -11.21 3.94
N PHE A 414 29.06 -9.98 4.11
CA PHE A 414 29.02 -8.94 3.08
C PHE A 414 30.42 -8.62 2.59
N ASP A 415 30.50 -8.18 1.33
CA ASP A 415 31.72 -7.66 0.72
C ASP A 415 32.08 -6.30 1.35
N PRO A 416 33.27 -6.18 1.99
CA PRO A 416 33.68 -4.95 2.66
C PRO A 416 33.71 -3.74 1.73
N MET A 417 34.17 -3.89 0.49
CA MET A 417 34.30 -2.80 -0.47
C MET A 417 32.92 -2.18 -0.80
N ILE A 418 31.88 -3.00 -0.90
CA ILE A 418 30.52 -2.55 -1.20
C ILE A 418 29.94 -1.80 0.00
N VAL A 419 30.17 -2.30 1.21
CA VAL A 419 29.69 -1.66 2.44
C VAL A 419 30.40 -0.32 2.68
N ASP A 420 31.70 -0.22 2.42
CA ASP A 420 32.45 1.03 2.48
C ASP A 420 31.89 2.04 1.46
N THR A 421 31.61 1.60 0.23
CA THR A 421 30.98 2.45 -0.80
C THR A 421 29.59 2.96 -0.37
N LEU A 422 28.75 2.11 0.21
CA LEU A 422 27.45 2.54 0.77
C LEU A 422 27.63 3.57 1.88
N SER A 423 28.60 3.36 2.78
CA SER A 423 28.90 4.26 3.90
C SER A 423 29.33 5.66 3.43
N GLU A 424 30.12 5.73 2.35
CA GLU A 424 30.49 7.01 1.71
C GLU A 424 29.26 7.73 1.15
N ILE A 425 28.40 7.01 0.40
CA ILE A 425 27.16 7.57 -0.18
C ILE A 425 26.27 8.16 0.93
N VAL A 426 25.99 7.39 1.97
CA VAL A 426 25.13 7.81 3.09
C VAL A 426 25.74 9.04 3.79
N GLY A 427 27.05 9.04 4.06
CA GLY A 427 27.72 10.17 4.70
C GLY A 427 27.71 11.46 3.88
N GLU A 428 27.72 11.38 2.56
CA GLU A 428 27.57 12.54 1.66
C GLU A 428 26.14 13.08 1.67
N LEU A 429 25.16 12.18 1.64
CA LEU A 429 23.74 12.54 1.65
C LEU A 429 23.36 13.26 2.95
N GLU A 430 23.85 12.80 4.11
CA GLU A 430 23.62 13.45 5.40
C GLU A 430 24.24 14.86 5.46
N LYS A 431 25.43 15.07 4.89
CA LYS A 431 26.08 16.40 4.84
C LYS A 431 25.30 17.38 3.96
N ASN A 432 24.77 16.92 2.83
CA ASN A 432 24.01 17.76 1.92
C ASN A 432 22.66 18.16 2.53
N SER A 433 21.96 17.27 3.21
CA SER A 433 20.69 17.57 3.89
C SER A 433 20.84 18.61 5.02
N LEU A 434 21.98 18.63 5.70
CA LEU A 434 22.30 19.64 6.72
C LEU A 434 22.56 21.02 6.10
N ASN A 435 23.14 21.09 4.91
CA ASN A 435 23.43 22.35 4.21
C ASN A 435 22.18 22.99 3.59
N ASP A 436 21.19 22.19 3.17
CA ASP A 436 19.91 22.68 2.62
C ASP A 436 18.94 23.14 3.73
N SER A 437 19.25 22.89 5.00
CA SER A 437 18.43 23.27 6.15
C SER A 437 18.90 24.59 6.81
N ILE A 438 19.96 25.24 6.27
CA ILE A 438 20.52 26.52 6.70
C ILE A 438 20.25 27.59 5.63
#